data_27f68579094db732aa0e07fddeaf1885
#
_entry.id   27f68579094db732aa0e07fddeaf1885
#
_cell.length_a   1.000
_cell.length_b   1.000
_cell.length_c   1.000
_cell.angle_alpha   90.00
_cell.angle_beta   90.00
_cell.angle_gamma   90.00
#
_symmetry.space_group_name_H-M   'P 1'
#
loop_
_entity.id
_entity.type
_entity.pdbx_description
1 polymer ?
#
loop_
_entity_poly.entity_id
_entity_poly.type
_entity_poly.pdbx_seq_one_letter_code
_entity_poly.pdbx_strand_id
1 'polypeptide(L)'
;MEEVEIEVSAPGDGHPDAVALPLTEDESTPRSDGDLAAQLQQLADDGELKGELGKTTLLHTDGETNARRVVVAGLGKRADVDADAVRTAASAVARRLGDVGGTLGWTLDESLPLSADEQARAVVEGAVLGSYSPARWKTQQKSGKRIAKIVFYGASNGVEQTAARATHVAKWVNWARDLANSPPNELTPEILAARAAELAGERLEVSALDPAQIDELGMGALSAVGRASANGPRLIVLRYEPAEAKGDVVLGLVGKAITFDAGGISLKPALKMYDMKGDMAGGAAVIAGTAAVAELQLPVHILTVVAAAENLVSGESFRPGDILRAANGKTIEITNTDAEGRLVLADAMWYARREGATHLLDVATLTGAMEVALGDLYAGLFANDDAWRDDILAAAQESGDHTWPFPLHRRYRRYVDSAYADLKNSSELRQGSPVLAAEFLREFAGDGPWAHIDMAGPGFLERSRGDYYTQRGGTGYGVRLIVELAQRLAA
;
A
#
# COMPACT_ATOMS: atom_id res chain seq x y z
N MET A 1 11.47 -4.79 -12.18
CA MET A 1 10.97 -3.51 -12.72
C MET A 1 12.16 -2.59 -12.87
N GLU A 2 12.29 -1.93 -14.03
CA GLU A 2 13.35 -0.93 -14.24
C GLU A 2 13.07 0.29 -13.37
N GLU A 3 14.09 0.78 -12.68
CA GLU A 3 14.04 1.97 -11.84
C GLU A 3 14.11 3.23 -12.72
N VAL A 4 13.46 4.31 -12.26
CA VAL A 4 13.54 5.60 -12.90
C VAL A 4 14.83 6.28 -12.47
N GLU A 5 15.68 6.69 -13.42
CA GLU A 5 16.89 7.44 -13.14
C GLU A 5 16.54 8.86 -12.68
N ILE A 6 17.25 9.38 -11.68
CA ILE A 6 17.06 10.74 -11.15
C ILE A 6 18.29 11.57 -11.46
N GLU A 7 18.06 12.81 -11.89
CA GLU A 7 19.09 13.83 -12.09
C GLU A 7 18.59 15.19 -11.58
N VAL A 8 19.52 16.00 -11.10
CA VAL A 8 19.27 17.41 -10.76
C VAL A 8 20.13 18.28 -11.67
N SER A 9 19.53 19.25 -12.32
CA SER A 9 20.23 20.13 -13.28
C SER A 9 19.80 21.58 -13.14
N ALA A 10 20.61 22.50 -13.64
CA ALA A 10 20.21 23.90 -13.76
C ALA A 10 19.07 24.05 -14.77
N PRO A 11 18.19 25.06 -14.60
CA PRO A 11 17.17 25.37 -15.60
C PRO A 11 17.79 25.62 -16.98
N GLY A 12 17.27 24.93 -18.00
CA GLY A 12 17.76 25.04 -19.36
C GLY A 12 18.92 24.09 -19.75
N ASP A 13 19.45 23.32 -18.79
CA ASP A 13 20.45 22.30 -19.11
C ASP A 13 19.77 21.00 -19.58
N GLY A 14 20.47 20.27 -20.45
CA GLY A 14 20.02 19.01 -21.01
C GLY A 14 18.95 19.17 -22.12
N HIS A 15 18.51 18.03 -22.67
CA HIS A 15 17.48 17.94 -23.71
C HIS A 15 16.46 16.86 -23.36
N PRO A 16 15.58 17.09 -22.37
CA PRO A 16 14.54 16.13 -22.03
C PRO A 16 13.55 15.97 -23.19
N ASP A 17 12.90 14.80 -23.26
CA ASP A 17 11.86 14.53 -24.26
C ASP A 17 10.61 15.39 -24.03
N ALA A 18 10.39 15.75 -22.77
CA ALA A 18 9.32 16.67 -22.35
C ALA A 18 9.71 17.41 -21.06
N VAL A 19 9.22 18.64 -20.88
CA VAL A 19 9.30 19.40 -19.61
C VAL A 19 7.90 19.59 -19.05
N ALA A 20 7.70 19.32 -17.78
CA ALA A 20 6.49 19.62 -17.04
C ALA A 20 6.62 20.95 -16.27
N LEU A 21 5.61 21.80 -16.42
CA LEU A 21 5.48 23.06 -15.72
C LEU A 21 4.23 23.01 -14.82
N PRO A 22 4.36 23.06 -13.51
CA PRO A 22 3.22 23.11 -12.60
C PRO A 22 2.44 24.42 -12.76
N LEU A 23 1.11 24.35 -12.64
CA LEU A 23 0.20 25.50 -12.71
C LEU A 23 -0.92 25.33 -11.68
N THR A 24 -1.17 26.32 -10.84
CA THR A 24 -2.35 26.37 -9.97
C THR A 24 -3.52 27.04 -10.69
N GLU A 25 -4.76 26.81 -10.21
CA GLU A 25 -5.96 27.48 -10.76
C GLU A 25 -5.95 28.99 -10.54
N ASP A 26 -5.18 29.46 -9.57
CA ASP A 26 -5.08 30.89 -9.18
C ASP A 26 -4.09 31.67 -10.05
N GLU A 27 -3.38 30.98 -10.94
CA GLU A 27 -2.40 31.55 -11.87
C GLU A 27 -2.89 31.45 -13.32
N SER A 28 -2.59 32.47 -14.13
CA SER A 28 -2.93 32.46 -15.55
C SER A 28 -1.97 31.62 -16.38
N THR A 29 -0.67 31.64 -16.04
CA THR A 29 0.40 30.92 -16.75
C THR A 29 1.42 30.36 -15.77
N PRO A 30 2.05 29.20 -16.09
CA PRO A 30 3.20 28.73 -15.34
C PRO A 30 4.42 29.65 -15.57
N ARG A 31 5.37 29.61 -14.64
CA ARG A 31 6.64 30.36 -14.77
C ARG A 31 7.43 29.86 -15.98
N SER A 32 7.78 30.76 -16.86
CA SER A 32 8.53 30.50 -18.09
C SER A 32 9.09 31.80 -18.65
N ASP A 33 10.10 31.68 -19.51
CA ASP A 33 10.80 32.81 -20.11
C ASP A 33 10.71 32.77 -21.65
N GLY A 34 11.01 33.91 -22.30
CA GLY A 34 11.15 34.02 -23.74
C GLY A 34 9.89 33.70 -24.53
N ASP A 35 10.07 33.04 -25.69
CA ASP A 35 8.97 32.73 -26.61
C ASP A 35 7.98 31.73 -26.03
N LEU A 36 8.41 30.83 -25.14
CA LEU A 36 7.51 29.92 -24.42
C LEU A 36 6.51 30.70 -23.55
N ALA A 37 6.95 31.75 -22.87
CA ALA A 37 6.06 32.58 -22.05
C ALA A 37 4.97 33.25 -22.93
N ALA A 38 5.31 33.72 -24.13
CA ALA A 38 4.36 34.30 -25.06
C ALA A 38 3.34 33.27 -25.56
N GLN A 39 3.78 32.06 -25.90
CA GLN A 39 2.89 30.96 -26.32
C GLN A 39 1.92 30.54 -25.20
N LEU A 40 2.43 30.42 -23.97
CA LEU A 40 1.62 30.08 -22.80
C LEU A 40 0.60 31.18 -22.50
N GLN A 41 0.98 32.47 -22.61
CA GLN A 41 0.05 33.57 -22.45
C GLN A 41 -1.06 33.53 -23.47
N GLN A 42 -0.75 33.25 -24.77
CA GLN A 42 -1.76 33.10 -25.78
C GLN A 42 -2.75 31.98 -25.45
N LEU A 43 -2.27 30.82 -25.02
CA LEU A 43 -3.13 29.71 -24.61
C LEU A 43 -3.98 30.05 -23.36
N ALA A 44 -3.45 30.87 -22.45
CA ALA A 44 -4.22 31.36 -21.30
C ALA A 44 -5.34 32.29 -21.75
N ASP A 45 -5.05 33.24 -22.65
CA ASP A 45 -6.02 34.18 -23.23
C ASP A 45 -7.12 33.45 -24.02
N ASP A 46 -6.78 32.34 -24.68
CA ASP A 46 -7.71 31.47 -25.41
C ASP A 46 -8.49 30.50 -24.47
N GLY A 47 -8.17 30.47 -23.17
CA GLY A 47 -8.79 29.60 -22.19
C GLY A 47 -8.41 28.10 -22.30
N GLU A 48 -7.29 27.79 -22.97
CA GLU A 48 -6.82 26.43 -23.21
C GLU A 48 -5.90 25.91 -22.10
N LEU A 49 -5.28 26.79 -21.28
CA LEU A 49 -4.53 26.39 -20.11
C LEU A 49 -5.48 25.95 -18.99
N LYS A 50 -5.13 24.85 -18.34
CA LYS A 50 -5.92 24.22 -17.29
C LYS A 50 -5.07 24.04 -16.02
N GLY A 51 -5.37 24.83 -14.99
CA GLY A 51 -4.78 24.70 -13.65
C GLY A 51 -5.50 23.69 -12.74
N GLU A 52 -6.69 23.18 -13.14
CA GLU A 52 -7.44 22.21 -12.33
C GLU A 52 -6.65 20.92 -12.11
N LEU A 53 -6.77 20.37 -10.91
CA LEU A 53 -6.00 19.20 -10.45
C LEU A 53 -6.06 18.05 -11.46
N GLY A 54 -4.87 17.58 -11.87
CA GLY A 54 -4.71 16.45 -12.78
C GLY A 54 -5.05 16.74 -14.24
N LYS A 55 -5.38 17.99 -14.61
CA LYS A 55 -5.49 18.41 -16.02
C LYS A 55 -4.12 18.67 -16.60
N THR A 56 -3.98 18.42 -17.92
CA THR A 56 -2.72 18.67 -18.62
C THR A 56 -2.97 19.34 -19.96
N THR A 57 -2.17 20.35 -20.29
CA THR A 57 -2.09 20.95 -21.63
C THR A 57 -0.74 20.62 -22.24
N LEU A 58 -0.71 19.99 -23.42
CA LEU A 58 0.51 19.60 -24.13
C LEU A 58 0.79 20.56 -25.26
N LEU A 59 1.96 21.17 -25.26
CA LEU A 59 2.49 22.00 -26.33
C LEU A 59 3.63 21.25 -27.05
N HIS A 60 3.70 21.42 -28.36
CA HIS A 60 4.86 21.04 -29.15
C HIS A 60 5.68 22.30 -29.47
N THR A 61 6.97 22.25 -29.17
CA THR A 61 7.88 23.38 -29.36
C THR A 61 8.82 23.10 -30.53
N ASP A 62 9.16 24.13 -31.30
CA ASP A 62 10.01 24.01 -32.50
C ASP A 62 11.52 23.91 -32.20
N GLY A 63 11.90 23.56 -30.95
CA GLY A 63 13.29 23.37 -30.52
C GLY A 63 13.97 24.63 -29.98
N GLU A 64 13.27 25.73 -29.85
CA GLU A 64 13.72 26.96 -29.18
C GLU A 64 13.73 26.79 -27.63
N THR A 65 12.93 25.86 -27.13
CA THR A 65 13.05 25.33 -25.77
C THR A 65 13.92 24.08 -25.80
N ASN A 66 14.69 23.83 -24.76
CA ASN A 66 15.53 22.62 -24.67
C ASN A 66 14.75 21.29 -24.71
N ALA A 67 13.43 21.32 -24.79
CA ALA A 67 12.54 20.16 -24.88
C ALA A 67 11.62 20.25 -26.10
N ARG A 68 11.35 19.12 -26.73
CA ARG A 68 10.40 19.03 -27.86
C ARG A 68 8.93 19.17 -27.44
N ARG A 69 8.64 19.03 -26.17
CA ARG A 69 7.29 19.07 -25.59
C ARG A 69 7.32 19.79 -24.27
N VAL A 70 6.30 20.59 -24.05
CA VAL A 70 5.99 21.17 -22.75
C VAL A 70 4.63 20.69 -22.30
N VAL A 71 4.52 20.22 -21.06
CA VAL A 71 3.27 19.77 -20.45
C VAL A 71 2.96 20.68 -19.27
N VAL A 72 1.94 21.51 -19.39
CA VAL A 72 1.42 22.25 -18.22
C VAL A 72 0.63 21.28 -17.37
N ALA A 73 0.96 21.20 -16.07
CA ALA A 73 0.43 20.26 -15.10
C ALA A 73 -0.41 20.98 -14.05
N GLY A 74 -1.74 20.79 -14.09
CA GLY A 74 -2.67 21.40 -13.15
C GLY A 74 -2.54 20.83 -11.75
N LEU A 75 -2.34 21.69 -10.75
CA LEU A 75 -2.20 21.38 -9.31
C LEU A 75 -3.49 21.65 -8.51
N GLY A 76 -4.53 22.23 -9.15
CA GLY A 76 -5.71 22.71 -8.44
C GLY A 76 -5.49 24.08 -7.77
N LYS A 77 -6.31 24.41 -6.79
CA LYS A 77 -6.18 25.68 -6.07
C LYS A 77 -4.94 25.69 -5.20
N ARG A 78 -4.21 26.81 -5.20
CA ARG A 78 -2.98 26.97 -4.42
C ARG A 78 -3.15 26.64 -2.93
N ALA A 79 -4.28 27.00 -2.35
CA ALA A 79 -4.56 26.76 -0.94
C ALA A 79 -4.75 25.26 -0.61
N ASP A 80 -5.05 24.44 -1.59
CA ASP A 80 -5.31 23.00 -1.45
C ASP A 80 -4.11 22.14 -1.96
N VAL A 81 -2.99 22.79 -2.37
CA VAL A 81 -1.82 22.06 -2.86
C VAL A 81 -1.10 21.37 -1.71
N ASP A 82 -1.07 20.06 -1.78
CA ASP A 82 -0.33 19.15 -0.92
C ASP A 82 0.47 18.13 -1.75
N ALA A 83 1.12 17.18 -1.10
CA ALA A 83 1.88 16.15 -1.79
C ALA A 83 1.00 15.27 -2.71
N ASP A 84 -0.26 15.03 -2.37
CA ASP A 84 -1.17 14.24 -3.22
C ASP A 84 -1.62 15.02 -4.46
N ALA A 85 -1.75 16.34 -4.38
CA ALA A 85 -1.98 17.18 -5.55
C ALA A 85 -0.80 17.08 -6.54
N VAL A 86 0.44 17.14 -6.04
CA VAL A 86 1.64 16.99 -6.87
C VAL A 86 1.75 15.57 -7.45
N ARG A 87 1.48 14.50 -6.65
CA ARG A 87 1.40 13.12 -7.15
C ARG A 87 0.40 12.98 -8.27
N THR A 88 -0.79 13.57 -8.11
CA THR A 88 -1.87 13.51 -9.10
C THR A 88 -1.48 14.22 -10.39
N ALA A 89 -0.89 15.39 -10.32
CA ALA A 89 -0.40 16.13 -11.49
C ALA A 89 0.73 15.37 -12.21
N ALA A 90 1.72 14.86 -11.49
CA ALA A 90 2.81 14.06 -12.05
C ALA A 90 2.31 12.76 -12.71
N SER A 91 1.34 12.10 -12.09
CA SER A 91 0.63 10.95 -12.67
C SER A 91 -0.06 11.30 -13.99
N ALA A 92 -0.74 12.45 -14.05
CA ALA A 92 -1.39 12.92 -15.28
C ALA A 92 -0.37 13.22 -16.40
N VAL A 93 0.76 13.86 -16.07
CA VAL A 93 1.87 14.12 -16.99
C VAL A 93 2.44 12.80 -17.53
N ALA A 94 2.77 11.85 -16.65
CA ALA A 94 3.34 10.57 -17.04
C ALA A 94 2.40 9.79 -17.99
N ARG A 95 1.09 9.79 -17.71
CA ARG A 95 0.09 9.17 -18.62
C ARG A 95 -0.01 9.92 -19.95
N ARG A 96 0.03 11.26 -19.94
CA ARG A 96 0.00 12.07 -21.15
C ARG A 96 1.17 11.76 -22.07
N LEU A 97 2.32 11.41 -21.49
CA LEU A 97 3.56 11.05 -22.18
C LEU A 97 3.72 9.55 -22.42
N GLY A 98 2.72 8.72 -22.11
CA GLY A 98 2.81 7.25 -22.20
C GLY A 98 3.19 6.69 -23.57
N ASP A 99 2.94 7.42 -24.68
CA ASP A 99 3.40 7.04 -26.03
C ASP A 99 4.80 7.60 -26.38
N VAL A 100 5.31 8.54 -25.59
CA VAL A 100 6.62 9.20 -25.78
C VAL A 100 7.69 8.51 -24.96
N GLY A 101 7.48 8.41 -23.65
CA GLY A 101 8.46 7.91 -22.68
C GLY A 101 9.73 8.77 -22.61
N GLY A 102 10.82 8.17 -22.18
CA GLY A 102 12.13 8.81 -22.15
C GLY A 102 12.38 9.70 -20.93
N THR A 103 12.95 10.88 -21.16
CA THR A 103 13.36 11.83 -20.10
C THR A 103 12.29 12.89 -19.88
N LEU A 104 11.83 13.02 -18.61
CA LEU A 104 10.91 14.05 -18.15
C LEU A 104 11.69 15.09 -17.33
N GLY A 105 11.74 16.35 -17.78
CA GLY A 105 12.13 17.48 -16.96
C GLY A 105 10.95 17.94 -16.10
N TRP A 106 11.19 18.25 -14.82
CA TRP A 106 10.20 18.81 -13.90
C TRP A 106 10.75 20.05 -13.20
N THR A 107 10.05 21.17 -13.34
CA THR A 107 10.44 22.40 -12.64
C THR A 107 9.83 22.42 -11.23
N LEU A 108 10.70 22.53 -10.21
CA LEU A 108 10.26 22.72 -8.83
C LEU A 108 9.85 24.18 -8.61
N ASP A 109 8.79 24.40 -7.87
CA ASP A 109 8.26 25.74 -7.58
C ASP A 109 8.37 26.06 -6.08
N GLU A 110 9.33 26.93 -5.73
CA GLU A 110 9.56 27.38 -4.34
C GLU A 110 8.38 28.16 -3.73
N SER A 111 7.41 28.58 -4.54
CA SER A 111 6.22 29.29 -4.06
C SER A 111 5.11 28.37 -3.58
N LEU A 112 5.21 27.08 -3.80
CA LEU A 112 4.27 26.08 -3.29
C LEU A 112 4.46 25.86 -1.77
N PRO A 113 3.41 25.42 -1.05
CA PRO A 113 3.49 25.14 0.39
C PRO A 113 4.21 23.81 0.70
N LEU A 114 5.11 23.37 -0.15
CA LEU A 114 5.88 22.13 -0.07
C LEU A 114 7.35 22.44 -0.32
N SER A 115 8.23 21.83 0.45
CA SER A 115 9.67 21.89 0.19
C SER A 115 10.02 21.26 -1.16
N ALA A 116 11.19 21.59 -1.69
CA ALA A 116 11.70 20.99 -2.94
C ALA A 116 11.78 19.46 -2.84
N ASP A 117 12.18 18.93 -1.68
CA ASP A 117 12.28 17.49 -1.41
C ASP A 117 10.91 16.82 -1.42
N GLU A 118 9.90 17.42 -0.78
CA GLU A 118 8.51 16.92 -0.80
C GLU A 118 7.91 16.92 -2.20
N GLN A 119 8.14 17.99 -2.98
CA GLN A 119 7.72 18.06 -4.37
C GLN A 119 8.38 16.98 -5.21
N ALA A 120 9.71 16.81 -5.12
CA ALA A 120 10.44 15.83 -5.90
C ALA A 120 10.00 14.39 -5.57
N ARG A 121 9.84 14.07 -4.28
CA ARG A 121 9.27 12.81 -3.83
C ARG A 121 7.90 12.57 -4.45
N ALA A 122 6.99 13.53 -4.35
CA ALA A 122 5.63 13.42 -4.87
C ALA A 122 5.59 13.27 -6.40
N VAL A 123 6.48 13.96 -7.12
CA VAL A 123 6.61 13.82 -8.58
C VAL A 123 7.04 12.42 -8.97
N VAL A 124 8.06 11.86 -8.33
CA VAL A 124 8.52 10.48 -8.61
C VAL A 124 7.42 9.48 -8.30
N GLU A 125 6.84 9.54 -7.10
CA GLU A 125 5.74 8.65 -6.71
C GLU A 125 4.57 8.75 -7.70
N GLY A 126 4.14 9.95 -8.03
CA GLY A 126 3.03 10.18 -8.98
C GLY A 126 3.33 9.65 -10.37
N ALA A 127 4.52 9.89 -10.91
CA ALA A 127 4.92 9.41 -12.24
C ALA A 127 4.98 7.88 -12.30
N VAL A 128 5.57 7.23 -11.29
CA VAL A 128 5.76 5.77 -11.23
C VAL A 128 4.43 5.07 -10.97
N LEU A 129 3.67 5.51 -9.95
CA LEU A 129 2.40 4.88 -9.57
C LEU A 129 1.30 5.11 -10.62
N GLY A 130 1.27 6.30 -11.21
CA GLY A 130 0.31 6.66 -12.25
C GLY A 130 0.54 5.99 -13.60
N SER A 131 1.75 5.51 -13.85
CA SER A 131 2.10 4.74 -15.05
C SER A 131 1.81 3.24 -14.93
N TYR A 132 1.42 2.77 -13.75
CA TYR A 132 1.13 1.37 -13.50
C TYR A 132 -0.07 0.88 -14.32
N SER A 133 0.05 -0.34 -14.86
CA SER A 133 -1.05 -1.02 -15.56
C SER A 133 -1.17 -2.47 -15.09
N PRO A 134 -2.34 -2.91 -14.60
CA PRO A 134 -2.58 -4.30 -14.23
C PRO A 134 -2.81 -5.21 -15.43
N ALA A 135 -2.70 -4.70 -16.66
CA ALA A 135 -3.17 -5.36 -17.88
C ALA A 135 -2.20 -6.42 -18.46
N ARG A 136 -1.28 -6.97 -17.66
CA ARG A 136 -0.24 -7.92 -18.12
C ARG A 136 -0.79 -9.21 -18.77
N TRP A 137 -2.06 -9.55 -18.51
CA TRP A 137 -2.71 -10.72 -19.12
C TRP A 137 -3.41 -10.44 -20.46
N LYS A 138 -3.43 -9.17 -20.90
CA LYS A 138 -4.00 -8.84 -22.20
C LYS A 138 -3.04 -9.23 -23.32
N THR A 139 -3.52 -10.03 -24.28
CA THR A 139 -2.71 -10.50 -25.43
C THR A 139 -2.47 -9.41 -26.49
N GLN A 140 -3.25 -8.35 -26.50
CA GLN A 140 -3.16 -7.20 -27.41
C GLN A 140 -2.88 -5.92 -26.62
N GLN A 141 -1.87 -5.92 -25.78
CA GLN A 141 -1.44 -4.72 -25.09
C GLN A 141 -0.41 -3.98 -25.94
N LYS A 142 -0.68 -2.71 -26.30
CA LYS A 142 0.38 -1.79 -26.69
C LYS A 142 1.21 -1.51 -25.45
N SER A 143 2.47 -1.92 -25.44
CA SER A 143 3.41 -1.48 -24.42
C SER A 143 3.59 0.03 -24.57
N GLY A 144 2.98 0.81 -23.68
CA GLY A 144 3.28 2.23 -23.57
C GLY A 144 4.77 2.39 -23.26
N LYS A 145 5.37 3.47 -23.73
CA LYS A 145 6.71 3.85 -23.31
C LYS A 145 6.62 4.40 -21.89
N ARG A 146 7.69 4.23 -21.12
CA ARG A 146 7.76 4.69 -19.72
C ARG A 146 8.68 5.88 -19.62
N ILE A 147 8.45 6.72 -18.62
CA ILE A 147 9.45 7.68 -18.17
C ILE A 147 10.62 6.87 -17.58
N ALA A 148 11.77 6.98 -18.24
CA ALA A 148 12.99 6.27 -17.83
C ALA A 148 13.87 7.13 -16.92
N LYS A 149 13.74 8.46 -17.05
CA LYS A 149 14.53 9.43 -16.30
C LYS A 149 13.71 10.66 -15.94
N ILE A 150 13.89 11.17 -14.72
CA ILE A 150 13.33 12.46 -14.29
C ILE A 150 14.48 13.40 -13.94
N VAL A 151 14.47 14.60 -14.55
CA VAL A 151 15.43 15.68 -14.30
C VAL A 151 14.69 16.78 -13.55
N PHE A 152 15.15 17.12 -12.33
CA PHE A 152 14.59 18.21 -11.55
C PHE A 152 15.36 19.52 -11.80
N TYR A 153 14.63 20.58 -12.11
CA TYR A 153 15.14 21.93 -12.26
C TYR A 153 14.75 22.80 -11.08
N GLY A 154 15.66 23.70 -10.66
CA GLY A 154 15.45 24.56 -9.49
C GLY A 154 15.62 23.84 -8.16
N ALA A 155 16.37 22.74 -8.15
CA ALA A 155 16.56 21.91 -6.98
C ALA A 155 17.61 22.48 -6.00
N SER A 156 17.37 22.24 -4.70
CA SER A 156 18.33 22.43 -3.62
C SER A 156 19.09 21.13 -3.31
N ASN A 157 20.08 21.21 -2.41
CA ASN A 157 20.77 20.02 -1.90
C ASN A 157 19.76 19.07 -1.21
N GLY A 158 19.82 17.78 -1.51
CA GLY A 158 18.94 16.75 -0.90
C GLY A 158 17.89 16.17 -1.86
N VAL A 159 17.41 16.95 -2.83
CA VAL A 159 16.39 16.55 -3.79
C VAL A 159 16.73 15.24 -4.52
N GLU A 160 17.98 15.09 -4.98
CA GLU A 160 18.40 13.89 -5.71
C GLU A 160 18.29 12.63 -4.83
N GLN A 161 18.74 12.71 -3.58
CA GLN A 161 18.67 11.59 -2.64
C GLN A 161 17.22 11.24 -2.29
N THR A 162 16.39 12.25 -2.00
CA THR A 162 14.97 12.06 -1.68
C THR A 162 14.22 11.45 -2.86
N ALA A 163 14.45 11.95 -4.08
CA ALA A 163 13.84 11.43 -5.29
C ALA A 163 14.29 10.00 -5.62
N ALA A 164 15.60 9.70 -5.50
CA ALA A 164 16.13 8.35 -5.69
C ALA A 164 15.50 7.36 -4.70
N ARG A 165 15.37 7.74 -3.42
CA ARG A 165 14.67 6.93 -2.42
C ARG A 165 13.21 6.68 -2.82
N ALA A 166 12.51 7.70 -3.33
CA ALA A 166 11.13 7.57 -3.77
C ALA A 166 10.96 6.58 -4.95
N THR A 167 11.97 6.42 -5.83
CA THR A 167 11.92 5.40 -6.90
C THR A 167 11.90 3.99 -6.32
N HIS A 168 12.72 3.71 -5.32
CA HIS A 168 12.76 2.41 -4.64
C HIS A 168 11.42 2.12 -3.95
N VAL A 169 10.88 3.07 -3.19
CA VAL A 169 9.59 2.89 -2.51
C VAL A 169 8.46 2.66 -3.50
N ALA A 170 8.36 3.48 -4.56
CA ALA A 170 7.31 3.35 -5.58
C ALA A 170 7.41 2.03 -6.37
N LYS A 171 8.61 1.50 -6.58
CA LYS A 171 8.86 0.16 -7.14
C LYS A 171 8.19 -0.92 -6.28
N TRP A 172 8.39 -0.87 -4.95
CA TRP A 172 7.80 -1.85 -4.03
C TRP A 172 6.29 -1.69 -3.86
N VAL A 173 5.76 -0.45 -3.94
CA VAL A 173 4.31 -0.23 -4.04
C VAL A 173 3.75 -0.96 -5.27
N ASN A 174 4.38 -0.83 -6.44
CA ASN A 174 3.93 -1.50 -7.65
C ASN A 174 4.11 -3.02 -7.59
N TRP A 175 5.13 -3.53 -6.90
CA TRP A 175 5.29 -4.97 -6.65
C TRP A 175 4.12 -5.52 -5.80
N ALA A 176 3.72 -4.82 -4.74
CA ALA A 176 2.54 -5.18 -3.95
C ALA A 176 1.25 -5.15 -4.79
N ARG A 177 1.12 -4.16 -5.69
CA ARG A 177 0.00 -4.07 -6.64
C ARG A 177 -0.03 -5.24 -7.60
N ASP A 178 1.13 -5.69 -8.09
CA ASP A 178 1.23 -6.85 -8.98
C ASP A 178 0.71 -8.13 -8.30
N LEU A 179 1.02 -8.32 -7.01
CA LEU A 179 0.48 -9.43 -6.23
C LEU A 179 -1.04 -9.32 -6.06
N ALA A 180 -1.53 -8.20 -5.56
CA ALA A 180 -2.97 -8.00 -5.30
C ALA A 180 -3.82 -8.07 -6.58
N ASN A 181 -3.25 -7.76 -7.74
CA ASN A 181 -3.92 -7.86 -9.03
C ASN A 181 -3.81 -9.24 -9.68
N SER A 182 -2.95 -10.11 -9.17
CA SER A 182 -2.76 -11.45 -9.73
C SER A 182 -4.04 -12.28 -9.63
N PRO A 183 -4.40 -13.03 -10.68
CA PRO A 183 -5.55 -13.93 -10.62
C PRO A 183 -5.27 -15.11 -9.66
N PRO A 184 -6.29 -15.62 -8.95
CA PRO A 184 -6.09 -16.66 -7.93
C PRO A 184 -5.50 -17.97 -8.46
N ASN A 185 -5.71 -18.28 -9.74
CA ASN A 185 -5.10 -19.44 -10.37
C ASN A 185 -3.59 -19.28 -10.64
N GLU A 186 -3.03 -18.09 -10.49
CA GLU A 186 -1.60 -17.80 -10.61
C GLU A 186 -0.95 -17.38 -9.28
N LEU A 187 -1.75 -16.98 -8.29
CA LEU A 187 -1.26 -16.57 -6.98
C LEU A 187 -1.95 -17.35 -5.86
N THR A 188 -1.46 -18.55 -5.60
CA THR A 188 -1.87 -19.37 -4.44
C THR A 188 -1.01 -19.05 -3.22
N PRO A 189 -1.34 -19.53 -2.01
CA PRO A 189 -0.49 -19.37 -0.82
C PRO A 189 0.94 -19.85 -1.02
N GLU A 190 1.14 -20.98 -1.72
CA GLU A 190 2.45 -21.52 -2.04
C GLU A 190 3.24 -20.64 -3.01
N ILE A 191 2.58 -20.14 -4.05
CA ILE A 191 3.22 -19.23 -5.02
C ILE A 191 3.57 -17.89 -4.36
N LEU A 192 2.71 -17.37 -3.46
CA LEU A 192 3.04 -16.17 -2.69
C LEU A 192 4.28 -16.41 -1.81
N ALA A 193 4.38 -17.56 -1.16
CA ALA A 193 5.57 -17.93 -0.39
C ALA A 193 6.83 -18.02 -1.27
N ALA A 194 6.71 -18.59 -2.45
CA ALA A 194 7.82 -18.66 -3.42
C ALA A 194 8.24 -17.25 -3.90
N ARG A 195 7.29 -16.36 -4.16
CA ARG A 195 7.57 -14.96 -4.52
C ARG A 195 8.25 -14.19 -3.39
N ALA A 196 7.86 -14.45 -2.15
CA ALA A 196 8.55 -13.88 -0.99
C ALA A 196 9.98 -14.42 -0.85
N ALA A 197 10.19 -15.73 -1.09
CA ALA A 197 11.51 -16.36 -1.03
C ALA A 197 12.50 -15.77 -2.05
N GLU A 198 12.03 -15.27 -3.21
CA GLU A 198 12.87 -14.59 -4.21
C GLU A 198 13.50 -13.30 -3.66
N LEU A 199 12.99 -12.76 -2.54
CA LEU A 199 13.48 -11.53 -1.90
C LEU A 199 14.63 -11.78 -0.91
N ALA A 200 14.92 -13.05 -0.60
CA ALA A 200 15.98 -13.42 0.32
C ALA A 200 17.34 -12.88 -0.15
N GLY A 201 18.12 -12.37 0.78
CA GLY A 201 19.42 -11.76 0.51
C GLY A 201 20.30 -11.76 1.75
N GLU A 202 21.41 -11.05 1.68
CA GLU A 202 22.42 -11.04 2.74
C GLU A 202 21.87 -10.58 4.11
N ARG A 203 20.90 -9.68 4.11
CA ARG A 203 20.32 -9.07 5.33
C ARG A 203 18.84 -9.41 5.53
N LEU A 204 18.21 -10.10 4.59
CA LEU A 204 16.80 -10.46 4.61
C LEU A 204 16.67 -11.97 4.50
N GLU A 205 16.36 -12.61 5.61
CA GLU A 205 16.02 -14.03 5.65
C GLU A 205 14.52 -14.21 5.35
N VAL A 206 14.20 -15.19 4.51
CA VAL A 206 12.82 -15.53 4.17
C VAL A 206 12.61 -17.03 4.30
N SER A 207 11.57 -17.40 5.02
CA SER A 207 11.14 -18.80 5.19
C SER A 207 9.62 -18.89 5.13
N ALA A 208 9.10 -20.11 4.97
CA ALA A 208 7.67 -20.34 5.00
C ALA A 208 7.37 -21.70 5.63
N LEU A 209 6.43 -21.71 6.58
CA LEU A 209 5.91 -22.92 7.18
C LEU A 209 4.86 -23.54 6.27
N ASP A 210 4.95 -24.86 6.07
CA ASP A 210 3.96 -25.64 5.36
C ASP A 210 2.76 -26.04 6.26
N PRO A 211 1.70 -26.67 5.73
CA PRO A 211 0.54 -27.05 6.51
C PRO A 211 0.88 -27.98 7.70
N ALA A 212 1.82 -28.89 7.55
CA ALA A 212 2.19 -29.83 8.61
C ALA A 212 2.89 -29.09 9.77
N GLN A 213 3.77 -28.14 9.46
CA GLN A 213 4.46 -27.29 10.44
C GLN A 213 3.48 -26.33 11.15
N ILE A 214 2.47 -25.82 10.43
CA ILE A 214 1.38 -25.00 10.98
C ILE A 214 0.58 -25.79 11.99
N ASP A 215 0.23 -27.06 11.65
CA ASP A 215 -0.50 -27.96 12.56
C ASP A 215 0.34 -28.35 13.79
N GLU A 216 1.63 -28.63 13.61
CA GLU A 216 2.56 -28.95 14.71
C GLU A 216 2.68 -27.80 15.73
N LEU A 217 2.60 -26.56 15.26
CA LEU A 217 2.60 -25.37 16.12
C LEU A 217 1.24 -25.09 16.77
N GLY A 218 0.21 -25.87 16.47
CA GLY A 218 -1.12 -25.70 17.02
C GLY A 218 -1.85 -24.47 16.49
N MET A 219 -1.51 -23.99 15.32
CA MET A 219 -2.16 -22.85 14.64
C MET A 219 -3.49 -23.28 14.01
N GLY A 220 -4.42 -23.72 14.86
CA GLY A 220 -5.67 -24.34 14.42
C GLY A 220 -6.64 -23.36 13.75
N ALA A 221 -6.48 -22.06 13.96
CA ALA A 221 -7.31 -21.06 13.29
C ALA A 221 -6.84 -20.85 11.83
N LEU A 222 -5.55 -20.73 11.56
CA LEU A 222 -4.98 -20.65 10.20
C LEU A 222 -5.20 -21.97 9.43
N SER A 223 -4.92 -23.11 10.08
CA SER A 223 -5.12 -24.44 9.50
C SER A 223 -6.58 -24.66 9.06
N ALA A 224 -7.55 -24.31 9.91
CA ALA A 224 -8.98 -24.48 9.61
C ALA A 224 -9.43 -23.65 8.39
N VAL A 225 -8.96 -22.43 8.24
CA VAL A 225 -9.29 -21.59 7.08
C VAL A 225 -8.74 -22.20 5.80
N GLY A 226 -7.45 -22.59 5.79
CA GLY A 226 -6.76 -23.04 4.58
C GLY A 226 -7.05 -24.48 4.14
N ARG A 227 -7.52 -25.36 5.04
CA ARG A 227 -7.66 -26.80 4.74
C ARG A 227 -8.73 -27.12 3.69
N ALA A 228 -9.66 -26.21 3.43
CA ALA A 228 -10.70 -26.42 2.42
C ALA A 228 -10.19 -26.32 0.99
N SER A 229 -9.03 -25.73 0.80
CA SER A 229 -8.38 -25.58 -0.51
C SER A 229 -7.44 -26.73 -0.81
N ALA A 230 -7.30 -27.08 -2.10
CA ALA A 230 -6.20 -27.93 -2.57
C ALA A 230 -4.82 -27.25 -2.41
N ASN A 231 -4.81 -25.92 -2.30
CA ASN A 231 -3.62 -25.10 -2.04
C ASN A 231 -3.54 -24.84 -0.52
N GLY A 232 -2.90 -25.72 0.23
CA GLY A 232 -2.81 -25.59 1.68
C GLY A 232 -2.22 -24.26 2.15
N PRO A 233 -2.49 -23.85 3.41
CA PRO A 233 -2.03 -22.59 3.95
C PRO A 233 -0.50 -22.52 4.03
N ARG A 234 0.04 -21.32 4.10
CA ARG A 234 1.45 -21.02 4.38
C ARG A 234 1.55 -19.91 5.42
N LEU A 235 2.52 -20.03 6.33
CA LEU A 235 2.94 -18.92 7.18
C LEU A 235 4.29 -18.43 6.66
N ILE A 236 4.31 -17.27 6.02
CA ILE A 236 5.51 -16.70 5.40
C ILE A 236 6.18 -15.79 6.42
N VAL A 237 7.47 -15.96 6.64
CA VAL A 237 8.24 -15.22 7.65
C VAL A 237 9.43 -14.53 6.97
N LEU A 238 9.54 -13.22 7.15
CA LEU A 238 10.68 -12.44 6.72
C LEU A 238 11.35 -11.84 7.96
N ARG A 239 12.67 -11.96 8.06
CA ARG A 239 13.46 -11.41 9.16
C ARG A 239 14.55 -10.51 8.58
N TYR A 240 14.49 -9.23 8.97
CA TYR A 240 15.48 -8.22 8.62
C TYR A 240 16.17 -7.74 9.89
N GLU A 241 17.46 -8.03 10.01
CA GLU A 241 18.26 -7.78 11.22
C GLU A 241 19.57 -7.08 10.85
N PRO A 242 19.54 -5.77 10.52
CA PRO A 242 20.76 -5.04 10.21
C PRO A 242 21.61 -4.80 11.46
N ALA A 243 22.93 -4.96 11.33
CA ALA A 243 23.88 -4.77 12.46
C ALA A 243 23.89 -3.33 12.99
N GLU A 244 23.46 -2.38 12.18
CA GLU A 244 23.40 -0.95 12.49
C GLU A 244 22.14 -0.55 13.28
N ALA A 245 21.17 -1.48 13.45
CA ALA A 245 19.95 -1.21 14.20
C ALA A 245 20.24 -0.82 15.65
N LYS A 246 19.52 0.20 16.12
CA LYS A 246 19.67 0.72 17.48
C LYS A 246 18.41 0.42 18.31
N GLY A 247 18.61 0.13 19.60
CA GLY A 247 17.51 -0.11 20.54
C GLY A 247 16.94 -1.53 20.45
N ASP A 248 15.95 -1.77 21.33
CA ASP A 248 15.37 -3.09 21.55
C ASP A 248 14.04 -3.29 20.80
N VAL A 249 13.70 -2.36 19.90
CA VAL A 249 12.45 -2.44 19.13
C VAL A 249 12.62 -3.45 17.99
N VAL A 250 11.80 -4.50 18.02
CA VAL A 250 11.57 -5.40 16.91
C VAL A 250 10.18 -5.12 16.35
N LEU A 251 10.10 -4.48 15.19
CA LEU A 251 8.85 -4.17 14.52
C LEU A 251 8.25 -5.46 13.94
N GLY A 252 7.20 -5.97 14.56
CA GLY A 252 6.40 -7.08 14.04
C GLY A 252 5.37 -6.58 13.04
N LEU A 253 5.54 -6.88 11.75
CA LEU A 253 4.57 -6.61 10.70
C LEU A 253 3.77 -7.89 10.43
N VAL A 254 2.46 -7.85 10.61
CA VAL A 254 1.60 -9.02 10.39
C VAL A 254 0.65 -8.73 9.24
N GLY A 255 0.58 -9.61 8.24
CA GLY A 255 -0.21 -9.40 7.03
C GLY A 255 -1.27 -10.48 6.80
N LYS A 256 -2.52 -10.07 6.54
CA LYS A 256 -3.54 -10.95 5.97
C LYS A 256 -3.24 -11.21 4.50
N ALA A 257 -3.15 -12.49 4.13
CA ALA A 257 -2.98 -12.89 2.73
C ALA A 257 -3.96 -14.00 2.33
N ILE A 258 -5.26 -13.68 2.33
CA ILE A 258 -6.25 -14.58 1.76
C ILE A 258 -6.20 -14.40 0.23
N THR A 259 -5.54 -15.34 -0.46
CA THR A 259 -5.28 -15.22 -1.90
C THR A 259 -6.55 -15.35 -2.74
N PHE A 260 -7.58 -15.99 -2.19
CA PHE A 260 -8.96 -15.89 -2.66
C PHE A 260 -9.95 -16.14 -1.52
N ASP A 261 -10.95 -15.29 -1.38
CA ASP A 261 -12.00 -15.40 -0.35
C ASP A 261 -13.39 -15.61 -0.97
N ALA A 262 -13.89 -16.84 -0.91
CA ALA A 262 -15.28 -17.16 -1.26
C ALA A 262 -16.25 -16.96 -0.10
N GLY A 263 -15.75 -16.68 1.13
CA GLY A 263 -16.53 -16.65 2.36
C GLY A 263 -16.64 -18.01 3.06
N GLY A 264 -16.19 -19.09 2.42
CA GLY A 264 -16.37 -20.44 2.94
C GLY A 264 -17.85 -20.86 2.92
N ILE A 265 -18.31 -21.63 3.91
CA ILE A 265 -19.72 -22.07 4.04
C ILE A 265 -20.68 -20.87 4.16
N SER A 266 -20.25 -19.76 4.78
CA SER A 266 -20.96 -18.48 4.74
C SER A 266 -20.69 -17.75 3.43
N LEU A 267 -21.07 -18.37 2.30
CA LEU A 267 -20.69 -18.00 0.95
C LEU A 267 -21.05 -16.56 0.59
N LYS A 268 -20.10 -15.83 0.04
CA LYS A 268 -20.31 -14.47 -0.47
C LYS A 268 -21.29 -14.46 -1.67
N PRO A 269 -22.02 -13.36 -1.88
CA PRO A 269 -22.74 -13.15 -3.14
C PRO A 269 -21.79 -13.20 -4.35
N ALA A 270 -22.25 -13.73 -5.50
CA ALA A 270 -21.43 -13.81 -6.71
C ALA A 270 -21.01 -12.43 -7.25
N LEU A 271 -21.79 -11.38 -6.97
CA LEU A 271 -21.47 -10.01 -7.38
C LEU A 271 -20.16 -9.54 -6.73
N LYS A 272 -19.20 -9.17 -7.57
CA LYS A 272 -17.86 -8.71 -7.19
C LYS A 272 -16.99 -9.76 -6.46
N MET A 273 -17.40 -11.02 -6.36
CA MET A 273 -16.58 -12.06 -5.74
C MET A 273 -15.20 -12.19 -6.42
N TYR A 274 -15.09 -11.89 -7.72
CA TYR A 274 -13.83 -11.90 -8.46
C TYR A 274 -12.80 -10.87 -7.97
N ASP A 275 -13.23 -9.85 -7.22
CA ASP A 275 -12.34 -8.87 -6.59
C ASP A 275 -11.72 -9.38 -5.28
N MET A 276 -12.23 -10.50 -4.74
CA MET A 276 -11.69 -11.14 -3.53
C MET A 276 -10.29 -11.73 -3.71
N LYS A 277 -9.73 -11.70 -4.91
CA LYS A 277 -8.30 -11.88 -5.16
C LYS A 277 -7.44 -10.80 -4.46
N GLY A 278 -8.01 -9.61 -4.22
CA GLY A 278 -7.38 -8.52 -3.50
C GLY A 278 -7.32 -8.70 -1.98
N ASP A 279 -7.96 -9.74 -1.43
CA ASP A 279 -8.04 -9.99 0.01
C ASP A 279 -6.71 -10.47 0.63
N MET A 280 -5.66 -10.38 -0.12
CA MET A 280 -4.28 -10.63 0.24
C MET A 280 -3.42 -9.34 0.25
N ALA A 281 -4.04 -8.17 -0.02
CA ALA A 281 -3.29 -6.92 -0.18
C ALA A 281 -2.54 -6.50 1.10
N GLY A 282 -3.06 -6.85 2.29
CA GLY A 282 -2.35 -6.62 3.55
C GLY A 282 -1.03 -7.39 3.64
N GLY A 283 -1.04 -8.68 3.28
CA GLY A 283 0.18 -9.48 3.22
C GLY A 283 1.16 -8.97 2.16
N ALA A 284 0.65 -8.58 0.99
CA ALA A 284 1.49 -7.98 -0.05
C ALA A 284 2.16 -6.69 0.43
N ALA A 285 1.44 -5.84 1.18
CA ALA A 285 1.95 -4.59 1.70
C ALA A 285 3.08 -4.79 2.72
N VAL A 286 2.93 -5.72 3.67
CA VAL A 286 3.96 -5.96 4.68
C VAL A 286 5.20 -6.65 4.11
N ILE A 287 5.05 -7.56 3.12
CA ILE A 287 6.19 -8.15 2.40
C ILE A 287 6.96 -7.05 1.65
N ALA A 288 6.25 -6.26 0.84
CA ALA A 288 6.86 -5.21 0.03
C ALA A 288 7.48 -4.09 0.89
N GLY A 289 6.82 -3.71 1.98
CA GLY A 289 7.34 -2.73 2.95
C GLY A 289 8.63 -3.19 3.59
N THR A 290 8.70 -4.46 4.03
CA THR A 290 9.92 -5.07 4.58
C THR A 290 11.05 -5.10 3.55
N ALA A 291 10.75 -5.50 2.31
CA ALA A 291 11.74 -5.51 1.24
C ALA A 291 12.25 -4.09 0.90
N ALA A 292 11.36 -3.09 0.89
CA ALA A 292 11.74 -1.70 0.70
C ALA A 292 12.67 -1.20 1.81
N VAL A 293 12.35 -1.51 3.07
CA VAL A 293 13.19 -1.16 4.23
C VAL A 293 14.56 -1.83 4.13
N ALA A 294 14.60 -3.11 3.74
CA ALA A 294 15.86 -3.85 3.58
C ALA A 294 16.71 -3.30 2.42
N GLU A 295 16.09 -2.95 1.28
CA GLU A 295 16.77 -2.33 0.14
C GLU A 295 17.33 -0.95 0.48
N LEU A 296 16.57 -0.15 1.24
CA LEU A 296 16.99 1.16 1.76
C LEU A 296 17.96 1.07 2.94
N GLN A 297 18.23 -0.13 3.43
CA GLN A 297 19.14 -0.40 4.55
C GLN A 297 18.81 0.41 5.81
N LEU A 298 17.54 0.60 6.12
CA LEU A 298 17.14 1.33 7.32
C LEU A 298 17.54 0.56 8.60
N PRO A 299 18.12 1.21 9.61
CA PRO A 299 18.68 0.53 10.79
C PRO A 299 17.61 0.20 11.84
N VAL A 300 16.66 -0.69 11.49
CA VAL A 300 15.56 -1.15 12.34
C VAL A 300 15.37 -2.66 12.18
N HIS A 301 15.13 -3.38 13.28
CA HIS A 301 14.78 -4.80 13.23
C HIS A 301 13.33 -4.99 12.82
N ILE A 302 13.08 -5.84 11.82
CA ILE A 302 11.74 -6.18 11.36
C ILE A 302 11.56 -7.70 11.34
N LEU A 303 10.44 -8.13 11.92
CA LEU A 303 9.89 -9.47 11.78
C LEU A 303 8.54 -9.39 11.08
N THR A 304 8.47 -9.85 9.84
CA THR A 304 7.23 -9.90 9.07
C THR A 304 6.67 -11.30 9.06
N VAL A 305 5.38 -11.43 9.39
CA VAL A 305 4.67 -12.71 9.43
C VAL A 305 3.38 -12.58 8.60
N VAL A 306 3.26 -13.39 7.55
CA VAL A 306 2.12 -13.33 6.64
C VAL A 306 1.37 -14.66 6.65
N ALA A 307 0.12 -14.62 7.07
CA ALA A 307 -0.78 -15.78 7.04
C ALA A 307 -1.47 -15.86 5.67
N ALA A 308 -1.01 -16.78 4.83
CA ALA A 308 -1.53 -17.00 3.49
C ALA A 308 -2.43 -18.24 3.45
N ALA A 309 -3.67 -18.08 2.95
CA ALA A 309 -4.65 -19.14 2.82
C ALA A 309 -5.67 -18.82 1.70
N GLU A 310 -6.46 -19.81 1.31
CA GLU A 310 -7.67 -19.64 0.50
C GLU A 310 -8.90 -20.05 1.32
N ASN A 311 -9.91 -19.18 1.39
CA ASN A 311 -11.16 -19.48 2.08
C ASN A 311 -12.21 -20.01 1.07
N LEU A 312 -12.30 -21.33 0.96
CA LEU A 312 -13.12 -22.01 -0.04
C LEU A 312 -14.17 -22.93 0.59
N VAL A 313 -15.05 -23.44 -0.26
CA VAL A 313 -16.09 -24.45 0.09
C VAL A 313 -15.68 -25.81 -0.41
N SER A 314 -15.52 -26.76 0.50
CA SER A 314 -15.28 -28.19 0.18
C SER A 314 -15.83 -29.08 1.30
N GLY A 315 -15.61 -30.38 1.19
CA GLY A 315 -15.96 -31.34 2.25
C GLY A 315 -15.15 -31.15 3.54
N GLU A 316 -14.04 -30.40 3.48
CA GLU A 316 -13.12 -30.15 4.61
C GLU A 316 -13.27 -28.75 5.21
N SER A 317 -14.19 -27.92 4.71
CA SER A 317 -14.43 -26.57 5.21
C SER A 317 -14.81 -26.59 6.69
N PHE A 318 -14.27 -25.61 7.44
CA PHE A 318 -14.81 -25.29 8.76
C PHE A 318 -16.21 -24.66 8.62
N ARG A 319 -17.02 -24.75 9.67
CA ARG A 319 -18.46 -24.46 9.58
C ARG A 319 -18.89 -23.54 10.71
N PRO A 320 -19.94 -22.75 10.51
CA PRO A 320 -20.64 -22.14 11.65
C PRO A 320 -21.04 -23.19 12.68
N GLY A 321 -20.72 -22.94 13.96
CA GLY A 321 -20.88 -23.86 15.08
C GLY A 321 -19.63 -24.68 15.44
N ASP A 322 -18.60 -24.72 14.58
CA ASP A 322 -17.32 -25.34 14.94
C ASP A 322 -16.62 -24.50 16.04
N ILE A 323 -15.83 -25.16 16.87
CA ILE A 323 -14.95 -24.51 17.86
C ILE A 323 -13.51 -24.79 17.45
N LEU A 324 -12.77 -23.73 17.11
CA LEU A 324 -11.36 -23.82 16.78
C LEU A 324 -10.50 -23.49 17.99
N ARG A 325 -9.26 -23.99 18.01
CA ARG A 325 -8.27 -23.62 19.01
C ARG A 325 -7.12 -22.89 18.33
N ALA A 326 -6.91 -21.63 18.69
CA ALA A 326 -5.79 -20.83 18.20
C ALA A 326 -4.48 -21.24 18.91
N ALA A 327 -3.35 -20.85 18.33
CA ALA A 327 -2.02 -21.18 18.81
C ALA A 327 -1.72 -20.69 20.24
N ASN A 328 -2.36 -19.60 20.69
CA ASN A 328 -2.27 -19.13 22.07
C ASN A 328 -3.11 -19.95 23.09
N GLY A 329 -3.79 -21.00 22.62
CA GLY A 329 -4.62 -21.90 23.41
C GLY A 329 -6.08 -21.48 23.55
N LYS A 330 -6.46 -20.25 23.19
CA LYS A 330 -7.86 -19.79 23.25
C LYS A 330 -8.74 -20.55 22.26
N THR A 331 -9.99 -20.78 22.66
CA THR A 331 -11.00 -21.41 21.82
C THR A 331 -11.89 -20.35 21.18
N ILE A 332 -12.26 -20.57 19.91
CA ILE A 332 -13.03 -19.64 19.09
C ILE A 332 -14.24 -20.35 18.52
N GLU A 333 -15.44 -19.93 18.91
CA GLU A 333 -16.68 -20.35 18.27
C GLU A 333 -16.79 -19.65 16.90
N ILE A 334 -17.00 -20.42 15.87
CA ILE A 334 -17.23 -19.93 14.51
C ILE A 334 -18.72 -19.62 14.34
N THR A 335 -19.05 -18.37 14.20
CA THR A 335 -20.42 -17.93 13.87
C THR A 335 -20.55 -17.50 12.41
N ASN A 336 -19.42 -17.17 11.76
CA ASN A 336 -19.38 -16.78 10.35
C ASN A 336 -18.01 -17.16 9.74
N THR A 337 -18.02 -18.00 8.70
CA THR A 337 -16.79 -18.41 8.02
C THR A 337 -16.23 -17.33 7.09
N ASP A 338 -16.99 -16.27 6.76
CA ASP A 338 -16.57 -15.07 6.04
C ASP A 338 -15.92 -14.02 6.98
N ALA A 339 -15.59 -14.43 8.20
CA ALA A 339 -14.77 -13.68 9.15
C ALA A 339 -13.46 -14.46 9.42
N GLU A 340 -12.83 -14.96 8.39
CA GLU A 340 -11.63 -15.80 8.34
C GLU A 340 -10.37 -14.99 8.55
N GLY A 341 -10.31 -13.76 8.06
CA GLY A 341 -9.11 -12.90 8.10
C GLY A 341 -8.60 -12.71 9.52
N ARG A 342 -9.49 -12.48 10.48
CA ARG A 342 -9.10 -12.35 11.90
C ARG A 342 -8.65 -13.66 12.53
N LEU A 343 -9.08 -14.80 11.99
CA LEU A 343 -8.65 -16.14 12.44
C LEU A 343 -7.19 -16.37 12.05
N VAL A 344 -6.84 -16.10 10.80
CA VAL A 344 -5.46 -16.29 10.33
C VAL A 344 -4.50 -15.28 10.96
N LEU A 345 -4.95 -14.03 11.20
CA LEU A 345 -4.18 -13.01 11.90
C LEU A 345 -3.94 -13.37 13.37
N ALA A 346 -4.91 -14.01 14.05
CA ALA A 346 -4.75 -14.43 15.46
C ALA A 346 -3.52 -15.33 15.65
N ASP A 347 -3.36 -16.35 14.81
CA ASP A 347 -2.22 -17.27 14.87
C ASP A 347 -0.92 -16.59 14.42
N ALA A 348 -0.98 -15.73 13.39
CA ALA A 348 0.18 -14.99 12.90
C ALA A 348 0.74 -13.98 13.93
N MET A 349 -0.12 -13.24 14.64
CA MET A 349 0.29 -12.33 15.71
C MET A 349 0.92 -13.08 16.90
N TRP A 350 0.34 -14.21 17.30
CA TRP A 350 0.94 -15.06 18.31
C TRP A 350 2.35 -15.51 17.90
N TYR A 351 2.50 -15.94 16.64
CA TYR A 351 3.80 -16.35 16.13
C TYR A 351 4.81 -15.20 16.15
N ALA A 352 4.41 -14.02 15.69
CA ALA A 352 5.27 -12.85 15.70
C ALA A 352 5.76 -12.48 17.11
N ARG A 353 4.88 -12.54 18.13
CA ARG A 353 5.27 -12.33 19.55
C ARG A 353 6.21 -13.40 20.05
N ARG A 354 5.92 -14.67 19.77
CA ARG A 354 6.77 -15.79 20.13
C ARG A 354 8.17 -15.66 19.55
N GLU A 355 8.30 -15.14 18.34
CA GLU A 355 9.57 -14.94 17.63
C GLU A 355 10.25 -13.60 17.97
N GLY A 356 9.76 -12.86 18.95
CA GLY A 356 10.43 -11.71 19.55
C GLY A 356 9.95 -10.34 19.12
N ALA A 357 8.85 -10.21 18.35
CA ALA A 357 8.31 -8.90 18.02
C ALA A 357 7.86 -8.14 19.27
N THR A 358 8.38 -6.92 19.48
CA THR A 358 8.05 -6.06 20.63
C THR A 358 6.90 -5.10 20.35
N HIS A 359 6.79 -4.61 19.11
CA HIS A 359 5.72 -3.73 18.63
C HIS A 359 5.04 -4.41 17.44
N LEU A 360 3.72 -4.55 17.47
CA LEU A 360 2.97 -5.16 16.37
C LEU A 360 2.21 -4.11 15.59
N LEU A 361 2.25 -4.25 14.27
CA LEU A 361 1.35 -3.62 13.32
C LEU A 361 0.78 -4.71 12.41
N ASP A 362 -0.51 -5.02 12.52
CA ASP A 362 -1.15 -5.87 11.54
C ASP A 362 -1.94 -5.07 10.50
N VAL A 363 -1.89 -5.55 9.26
CA VAL A 363 -2.46 -4.87 8.09
C VAL A 363 -3.33 -5.85 7.31
N ALA A 364 -4.59 -5.49 7.11
CA ALA A 364 -5.54 -6.38 6.48
C ALA A 364 -6.67 -5.64 5.75
N THR A 365 -7.16 -6.23 4.67
CA THR A 365 -8.46 -5.95 4.07
C THR A 365 -9.53 -6.69 4.88
N LEU A 366 -9.82 -6.19 6.11
CA LEU A 366 -10.49 -7.04 7.10
C LEU A 366 -12.00 -6.95 7.04
N THR A 367 -12.56 -5.76 6.91
CA THR A 367 -14.01 -5.59 7.01
C THR A 367 -14.57 -4.70 5.90
N GLY A 368 -15.52 -5.21 5.12
CA GLY A 368 -16.24 -4.38 4.13
C GLY A 368 -16.98 -3.19 4.77
N ALA A 369 -17.29 -3.26 6.07
CA ALA A 369 -17.88 -2.15 6.80
C ALA A 369 -16.91 -0.96 7.00
N MET A 370 -15.59 -1.18 6.94
CA MET A 370 -14.60 -0.09 6.94
C MET A 370 -14.65 0.70 5.64
N GLU A 371 -14.77 0.04 4.50
CA GLU A 371 -14.99 0.71 3.20
C GLU A 371 -16.30 1.52 3.20
N VAL A 372 -17.37 0.99 3.80
CA VAL A 372 -18.64 1.73 3.94
C VAL A 372 -18.47 2.96 4.84
N ALA A 373 -17.63 2.89 5.88
CA ALA A 373 -17.44 3.97 6.84
C ALA A 373 -16.52 5.09 6.33
N LEU A 374 -15.41 4.75 5.65
CA LEU A 374 -14.34 5.69 5.27
C LEU A 374 -14.14 5.81 3.75
N GLY A 375 -14.84 5.01 2.94
CA GLY A 375 -14.65 4.98 1.50
C GLY A 375 -13.33 4.33 1.08
N ASP A 376 -12.82 4.75 -0.06
CA ASP A 376 -11.64 4.20 -0.71
C ASP A 376 -10.35 5.05 -0.50
N LEU A 377 -10.42 6.08 0.36
CA LEU A 377 -9.32 7.00 0.63
C LEU A 377 -8.61 6.69 1.95
N TYR A 378 -9.36 6.46 3.03
CA TYR A 378 -8.82 6.24 4.37
C TYR A 378 -8.91 4.79 4.81
N ALA A 379 -7.86 4.28 5.47
CA ALA A 379 -7.93 3.06 6.28
C ALA A 379 -8.31 3.38 7.73
N GLY A 380 -8.86 2.42 8.45
CA GLY A 380 -9.12 2.55 9.89
C GLY A 380 -7.96 2.02 10.72
N LEU A 381 -7.56 2.76 11.76
CA LEU A 381 -6.52 2.39 12.71
C LEU A 381 -7.12 2.12 14.09
N PHE A 382 -6.80 0.98 14.67
CA PHE A 382 -7.07 0.61 16.05
C PHE A 382 -5.76 0.36 16.77
N ALA A 383 -5.60 0.80 18.01
CA ALA A 383 -4.39 0.57 18.79
C ALA A 383 -4.72 0.40 20.28
N ASN A 384 -3.88 -0.38 20.97
CA ASN A 384 -3.97 -0.55 22.42
C ASN A 384 -3.03 0.39 23.19
N ASP A 385 -2.17 1.12 22.49
CA ASP A 385 -1.19 2.06 23.04
C ASP A 385 -1.27 3.39 22.27
N ASP A 386 -1.37 4.51 22.98
CA ASP A 386 -1.56 5.84 22.38
C ASP A 386 -0.29 6.34 21.67
N ALA A 387 0.90 6.08 22.22
CA ALA A 387 2.16 6.53 21.61
C ALA A 387 2.41 5.76 20.30
N TRP A 388 2.16 4.45 20.31
CA TRP A 388 2.26 3.63 19.10
C TRP A 388 1.27 4.05 18.01
N ARG A 389 0.03 4.37 18.41
CA ARG A 389 -0.97 4.96 17.50
C ARG A 389 -0.46 6.23 16.84
N ASP A 390 0.10 7.14 17.65
CA ASP A 390 0.50 8.47 17.20
C ASP A 390 1.73 8.38 16.26
N ASP A 391 2.66 7.46 16.48
CA ASP A 391 3.76 7.16 15.56
C ASP A 391 3.26 6.65 14.21
N ILE A 392 2.28 5.74 14.20
CA ILE A 392 1.68 5.22 12.96
C ILE A 392 0.91 6.32 12.23
N LEU A 393 0.16 7.17 12.93
CA LEU A 393 -0.56 8.29 12.30
C LEU A 393 0.40 9.31 11.69
N ALA A 394 1.51 9.60 12.34
CA ALA A 394 2.53 10.48 11.78
C ALA A 394 3.17 9.88 10.52
N ALA A 395 3.52 8.58 10.54
CA ALA A 395 4.01 7.88 9.35
C ALA A 395 2.96 7.85 8.21
N ALA A 396 1.69 7.69 8.55
CA ALA A 396 0.58 7.73 7.59
C ALA A 396 0.46 9.10 6.91
N GLN A 397 0.58 10.18 7.69
CA GLN A 397 0.54 11.54 7.17
C GLN A 397 1.74 11.84 6.24
N GLU A 398 2.95 11.45 6.65
CA GLU A 398 4.16 11.65 5.86
C GLU A 398 4.16 10.85 4.56
N SER A 399 3.61 9.64 4.59
CA SER A 399 3.54 8.75 3.41
C SER A 399 2.43 9.10 2.43
N GLY A 400 1.34 9.74 2.88
CA GLY A 400 0.10 9.89 2.13
C GLY A 400 -0.74 8.60 2.04
N ASP A 401 -0.43 7.59 2.85
CA ASP A 401 -1.30 6.42 3.06
C ASP A 401 -2.30 6.78 4.17
N HIS A 402 -3.36 7.51 3.79
CA HIS A 402 -4.29 8.13 4.72
C HIS A 402 -4.92 7.14 5.68
N THR A 403 -4.88 7.47 6.97
CA THR A 403 -5.31 6.59 8.05
C THR A 403 -6.10 7.39 9.10
N TRP A 404 -7.20 6.83 9.59
CA TRP A 404 -8.05 7.48 10.58
C TRP A 404 -8.19 6.63 11.85
N PRO A 405 -7.96 7.19 13.07
CA PRO A 405 -8.05 6.43 14.30
C PRO A 405 -9.50 6.14 14.70
N PHE A 406 -9.76 4.88 15.06
CA PHE A 406 -11.03 4.40 15.58
C PHE A 406 -10.92 4.06 17.07
N PRO A 407 -12.03 4.12 17.83
CA PRO A 407 -12.02 3.77 19.25
C PRO A 407 -11.84 2.26 19.46
N LEU A 408 -11.00 1.89 20.42
CA LEU A 408 -10.87 0.54 20.95
C LEU A 408 -11.20 0.57 22.45
N HIS A 409 -12.45 0.22 22.79
CA HIS A 409 -12.93 0.37 24.15
C HIS A 409 -13.37 -0.96 24.76
N ARG A 410 -12.88 -1.30 25.96
CA ARG A 410 -13.10 -2.59 26.66
C ARG A 410 -14.56 -3.08 26.70
N ARG A 411 -15.55 -2.19 26.63
CA ARG A 411 -16.96 -2.57 26.63
C ARG A 411 -17.42 -3.27 25.34
N TYR A 412 -16.65 -3.19 24.27
CA TYR A 412 -16.93 -3.93 23.04
C TYR A 412 -16.63 -5.42 23.18
N ARG A 413 -15.75 -5.83 24.10
CA ARG A 413 -15.39 -7.24 24.30
C ARG A 413 -16.61 -8.16 24.47
N ARG A 414 -17.64 -7.70 25.19
CA ARG A 414 -18.89 -8.46 25.40
C ARG A 414 -19.61 -8.91 24.14
N TYR A 415 -19.40 -8.22 22.99
CA TYR A 415 -20.05 -8.56 21.73
C TYR A 415 -19.38 -9.71 21.00
N VAL A 416 -18.18 -10.08 21.41
CA VAL A 416 -17.44 -11.25 20.92
C VAL A 416 -17.35 -12.38 21.98
N ASP A 417 -18.07 -12.26 23.12
CA ASP A 417 -18.21 -13.34 24.10
C ASP A 417 -19.02 -14.49 23.50
N SER A 418 -18.60 -15.73 23.76
CA SER A 418 -19.31 -16.95 23.38
C SER A 418 -19.89 -17.65 24.60
N ALA A 419 -20.98 -18.40 24.38
CA ALA A 419 -21.52 -19.30 25.38
C ALA A 419 -20.81 -20.67 25.41
N TYR A 420 -20.02 -20.99 24.38
CA TYR A 420 -19.44 -22.31 24.15
C TYR A 420 -17.90 -22.30 24.09
N ALA A 421 -17.28 -21.15 23.88
CA ALA A 421 -15.86 -20.97 23.73
C ALA A 421 -15.40 -19.71 24.47
N ASP A 422 -14.11 -19.41 24.48
CA ASP A 422 -13.58 -18.18 25.11
C ASP A 422 -14.08 -16.92 24.39
N LEU A 423 -14.28 -17.02 23.05
CA LEU A 423 -14.82 -15.94 22.24
C LEU A 423 -15.44 -16.50 20.94
N LYS A 424 -16.17 -15.67 20.24
CA LYS A 424 -16.67 -15.95 18.88
C LYS A 424 -16.02 -15.07 17.85
N ASN A 425 -15.87 -15.59 16.61
CA ASN A 425 -15.17 -14.86 15.55
C ASN A 425 -15.95 -13.70 14.95
N SER A 426 -17.28 -13.68 15.10
CA SER A 426 -18.13 -12.61 14.57
C SER A 426 -19.33 -12.37 15.48
N SER A 427 -19.83 -11.13 15.50
CA SER A 427 -21.09 -10.79 16.17
C SER A 427 -22.24 -10.92 15.17
N GLU A 428 -23.39 -11.35 15.65
CA GLU A 428 -24.65 -11.35 14.89
C GLU A 428 -25.14 -9.93 14.57
N LEU A 429 -24.68 -8.95 15.37
CA LEU A 429 -25.00 -7.55 15.16
C LEU A 429 -24.05 -6.98 14.10
N ARG A 430 -24.64 -6.28 13.10
CA ARG A 430 -23.84 -5.60 12.05
C ARG A 430 -23.20 -4.29 12.53
N GLN A 431 -23.67 -3.73 13.67
CA GLN A 431 -23.15 -2.48 14.20
C GLN A 431 -21.72 -2.66 14.71
N GLY A 432 -20.86 -1.69 14.38
CA GLY A 432 -19.49 -1.63 14.88
C GLY A 432 -18.58 -2.75 14.36
N SER A 433 -18.91 -3.39 13.24
CA SER A 433 -18.16 -4.55 12.73
C SER A 433 -16.64 -4.36 12.70
N PRO A 434 -16.06 -3.23 12.26
CA PRO A 434 -14.60 -3.02 12.30
C PRO A 434 -14.05 -2.98 13.74
N VAL A 435 -14.77 -2.31 14.65
CA VAL A 435 -14.36 -2.25 16.06
C VAL A 435 -14.39 -3.63 16.71
N LEU A 436 -15.40 -4.45 16.38
CA LEU A 436 -15.54 -5.80 16.94
C LEU A 436 -14.49 -6.74 16.35
N ALA A 437 -14.08 -6.54 15.10
CA ALA A 437 -12.95 -7.25 14.50
C ALA A 437 -11.64 -6.91 15.23
N ALA A 438 -11.39 -5.64 15.48
CA ALA A 438 -10.21 -5.19 16.24
C ALA A 438 -10.24 -5.69 17.70
N GLU A 439 -11.41 -5.71 18.37
CA GLU A 439 -11.54 -6.28 19.71
C GLU A 439 -11.26 -7.79 19.73
N PHE A 440 -11.66 -8.52 18.70
CA PHE A 440 -11.26 -9.92 18.56
C PHE A 440 -9.75 -10.04 18.43
N LEU A 441 -9.10 -9.27 17.54
CA LEU A 441 -7.66 -9.30 17.31
C LEU A 441 -6.87 -8.94 18.58
N ARG A 442 -7.36 -7.97 19.37
CA ARG A 442 -6.73 -7.58 20.63
C ARG A 442 -6.49 -8.75 21.59
N GLU A 443 -7.36 -9.76 21.58
CA GLU A 443 -7.23 -10.97 22.41
C GLU A 443 -6.02 -11.85 22.04
N PHE A 444 -5.42 -11.60 20.86
CA PHE A 444 -4.29 -12.35 20.30
C PHE A 444 -3.02 -11.49 20.14
N ALA A 445 -3.11 -10.19 20.40
CA ALA A 445 -2.00 -9.24 20.23
C ALA A 445 -0.83 -9.51 21.22
N GLY A 446 -1.07 -10.23 22.31
CA GLY A 446 -0.08 -10.46 23.35
C GLY A 446 0.25 -9.19 24.14
N ASP A 447 1.32 -9.24 24.92
CA ASP A 447 1.80 -8.09 25.69
C ASP A 447 2.58 -7.11 24.79
N GLY A 448 2.47 -5.81 25.10
CA GLY A 448 3.15 -4.72 24.42
C GLY A 448 2.28 -3.97 23.39
N PRO A 449 2.84 -2.92 22.77
CA PRO A 449 2.15 -2.10 21.78
C PRO A 449 1.69 -2.93 20.59
N TRP A 450 0.44 -2.72 20.22
CA TRP A 450 -0.20 -3.34 19.05
C TRP A 450 -1.13 -2.33 18.36
N ALA A 451 -1.14 -2.39 17.04
CA ALA A 451 -2.08 -1.67 16.21
C ALA A 451 -2.56 -2.53 15.05
N HIS A 452 -3.79 -2.30 14.62
CA HIS A 452 -4.44 -2.90 13.46
C HIS A 452 -4.82 -1.83 12.45
N ILE A 453 -4.41 -2.00 11.20
CA ILE A 453 -4.87 -1.20 10.06
C ILE A 453 -5.85 -2.03 9.24
N ASP A 454 -7.13 -1.62 9.23
CA ASP A 454 -8.15 -2.14 8.32
C ASP A 454 -8.17 -1.29 7.04
N MET A 455 -7.54 -1.82 5.99
CA MET A 455 -7.39 -1.17 4.69
C MET A 455 -8.38 -1.70 3.63
N ALA A 456 -9.54 -2.19 4.05
CA ALA A 456 -10.53 -2.76 3.13
C ALA A 456 -10.96 -1.80 2.02
N GLY A 457 -11.04 -0.48 2.31
CA GLY A 457 -11.32 0.55 1.31
C GLY A 457 -10.13 0.86 0.40
N PRO A 458 -9.03 1.44 0.91
CA PRO A 458 -7.91 1.90 0.09
C PRO A 458 -7.02 0.79 -0.45
N GLY A 459 -7.08 -0.44 0.05
CA GLY A 459 -6.22 -1.55 -0.36
C GLY A 459 -6.50 -2.09 -1.75
N PHE A 460 -7.78 -2.09 -2.17
CA PHE A 460 -8.19 -2.59 -3.47
C PHE A 460 -9.37 -1.79 -4.03
N LEU A 461 -9.14 -1.03 -5.09
CA LEU A 461 -10.12 -0.12 -5.69
C LEU A 461 -11.04 -0.84 -6.67
N GLU A 462 -12.35 -0.67 -6.54
CA GLU A 462 -13.34 -1.15 -7.51
C GLU A 462 -13.33 -0.36 -8.82
N ARG A 463 -12.88 0.89 -8.76
CA ARG A 463 -12.81 1.84 -9.89
C ARG A 463 -11.64 2.80 -9.71
N SER A 464 -11.35 3.60 -10.72
CA SER A 464 -10.41 4.72 -10.57
C SER A 464 -10.86 5.66 -9.45
N ARG A 465 -9.93 6.04 -8.57
CA ARG A 465 -10.17 7.02 -7.50
C ARG A 465 -10.14 8.46 -8.00
N GLY A 466 -9.57 8.67 -9.20
CA GLY A 466 -9.52 10.00 -9.84
C GLY A 466 -8.25 10.80 -9.52
N ASP A 467 -7.37 10.26 -8.70
CA ASP A 467 -6.04 10.79 -8.38
C ASP A 467 -4.92 10.03 -9.15
N TYR A 468 -3.76 9.83 -8.53
CA TYR A 468 -2.68 9.02 -9.10
C TYR A 468 -2.99 7.51 -9.17
N TYR A 469 -4.02 7.02 -8.49
CA TYR A 469 -4.57 5.67 -8.66
C TYR A 469 -5.70 5.66 -9.69
N THR A 470 -5.34 5.55 -10.96
CA THR A 470 -6.25 5.68 -12.10
C THR A 470 -6.85 4.38 -12.60
N GLN A 471 -6.42 3.25 -12.02
CA GLN A 471 -6.89 1.91 -12.39
C GLN A 471 -7.59 1.26 -11.20
N ARG A 472 -8.57 0.39 -11.49
CA ARG A 472 -9.11 -0.52 -10.46
C ARG A 472 -8.03 -1.52 -10.05
N GLY A 473 -8.18 -2.09 -8.85
CA GLY A 473 -7.31 -3.14 -8.33
C GLY A 473 -6.46 -2.68 -7.16
N GLY A 474 -5.44 -3.46 -6.83
CA GLY A 474 -4.55 -3.21 -5.72
C GLY A 474 -3.81 -1.87 -5.82
N THR A 475 -3.71 -1.17 -4.72
CA THR A 475 -3.06 0.15 -4.62
C THR A 475 -1.65 0.08 -4.07
N GLY A 476 -1.31 -1.00 -3.34
CA GLY A 476 -0.09 -1.08 -2.54
C GLY A 476 -0.12 -0.17 -1.30
N TYR A 477 -1.32 0.23 -0.85
CA TYR A 477 -1.51 0.94 0.41
C TYR A 477 -0.76 0.22 1.54
N GLY A 478 -0.14 0.99 2.42
CA GLY A 478 0.63 0.50 3.56
C GLY A 478 2.13 0.35 3.30
N VAL A 479 2.58 0.17 2.04
CA VAL A 479 4.02 0.05 1.74
C VAL A 479 4.78 1.33 2.10
N ARG A 480 4.28 2.49 1.68
CA ARG A 480 4.88 3.80 1.99
C ARG A 480 4.83 4.07 3.49
N LEU A 481 3.69 3.81 4.14
CA LEU A 481 3.51 3.95 5.59
C LEU A 481 4.52 3.11 6.37
N ILE A 482 4.74 1.85 5.99
CA ILE A 482 5.70 0.96 6.66
C ILE A 482 7.13 1.50 6.54
N VAL A 483 7.52 2.02 5.37
CA VAL A 483 8.85 2.63 5.18
C VAL A 483 9.03 3.87 6.06
N GLU A 484 8.03 4.77 6.14
CA GLU A 484 8.08 5.95 7.01
C GLU A 484 8.09 5.57 8.49
N LEU A 485 7.28 4.57 8.89
CA LEU A 485 7.29 4.07 10.26
C LEU A 485 8.66 3.48 10.63
N ALA A 486 9.24 2.68 9.75
CA ALA A 486 10.58 2.13 9.95
C ALA A 486 11.65 3.23 10.07
N GLN A 487 11.54 4.30 9.29
CA GLN A 487 12.45 5.44 9.38
C GLN A 487 12.33 6.19 10.71
N ARG A 488 11.10 6.37 11.20
CA ARG A 488 10.86 7.01 12.50
C ARG A 488 11.43 6.18 13.65
N LEU A 489 11.32 4.86 13.59
CA LEU A 489 11.89 3.95 14.59
C LEU A 489 13.42 3.85 14.52
N ALA A 490 14.03 4.21 13.38
CA ALA A 490 15.47 4.21 13.17
C ALA A 490 16.15 5.52 13.64
N ALA A 491 15.40 6.60 13.85
CA ALA A 491 15.89 7.91 14.27
C ALA A 491 16.19 7.96 15.77
#